data_8bc12f568989188d60915f1b3d58c067
#
_entry.id   8bc12f568989188d60915f1b3d58c067
#
_cell.length_a   1.000
_cell.length_b   1.000
_cell.length_c   1.000
_cell.angle_alpha   90.00
_cell.angle_beta   90.00
_cell.angle_gamma   90.00
#
_symmetry.space_group_name_H-M   'P 1'
#
loop_
_entity.id
_entity.type
_entity.pdbx_description
1 polymer ?
#
loop_
_entity_poly.entity_id
_entity_poly.type
_entity_poly.pdbx_seq_one_letter_code
_entity_poly.pdbx_strand_id
1 'polypeptide(L)'
;MMVMACIGQSAGALSVPTAPSLAVPIVDTTSTLTSEQIQLLAAQIQSGRAEKSYQIGILMIPTLEGEVLEEYSLKVAREWGIGDSTNNGVLLIVVKNDRVLRIEVGRGLEGDLTDTRAKKIITSVIRPKFKANDYYGGILSGASSIQAAVAKQAAPALTTASS
;
A
#
# COMPACT_ATOMS: atom_id res chain seq x y z
N MET A 1 1.98 38.34 -33.55
CA MET A 1 1.29 37.12 -33.90
C MET A 1 1.67 36.07 -32.88
N MET A 2 0.77 35.78 -32.03
CA MET A 2 1.05 34.86 -30.94
C MET A 2 0.71 33.48 -31.40
N VAL A 3 1.72 32.68 -31.61
CA VAL A 3 1.53 31.25 -31.80
C VAL A 3 1.30 30.68 -30.42
N MET A 4 0.04 30.47 -30.14
CA MET A 4 -0.31 29.68 -28.98
C MET A 4 0.07 28.23 -29.30
N ALA A 5 1.20 27.82 -28.84
CA ALA A 5 1.52 26.40 -28.81
C ALA A 5 0.51 25.79 -27.87
N CYS A 6 -0.51 25.18 -28.44
CA CYS A 6 -1.29 24.20 -27.73
C CYS A 6 -0.32 23.10 -27.36
N ILE A 7 0.22 23.17 -26.19
CA ILE A 7 0.83 22.01 -25.60
C ILE A 7 -0.34 21.10 -25.36
N GLY A 8 -0.56 20.21 -26.29
CA GLY A 8 -1.45 19.10 -26.06
C GLY A 8 -0.95 18.44 -24.81
N GLN A 9 -1.62 18.65 -23.72
CA GLN A 9 -1.50 17.74 -22.63
C GLN A 9 -1.98 16.43 -23.17
N SER A 10 -1.03 15.64 -23.61
CA SER A 10 -1.33 14.24 -23.70
C SER A 10 -1.98 13.90 -22.38
N ALA A 11 -3.17 13.31 -22.42
CA ALA A 11 -3.76 12.69 -21.28
C ALA A 11 -2.73 11.69 -20.79
N GLY A 12 -1.69 12.23 -20.25
CA GLY A 12 -0.55 11.48 -19.82
C GLY A 12 -0.96 10.66 -18.64
N ALA A 13 -0.38 9.52 -18.58
CA ALA A 13 -0.48 8.66 -17.43
C ALA A 13 -0.28 9.48 -16.16
N LEU A 14 -1.10 9.22 -15.16
CA LEU A 14 -0.96 9.82 -13.85
C LEU A 14 0.45 9.54 -13.33
N SER A 15 1.14 10.58 -12.90
CA SER A 15 2.49 10.43 -12.39
C SER A 15 2.50 9.70 -11.06
N VAL A 16 3.56 8.95 -10.83
CA VAL A 16 3.77 8.27 -9.55
C VAL A 16 4.47 9.26 -8.61
N PRO A 17 3.94 9.45 -7.40
CA PRO A 17 4.61 10.27 -6.40
C PRO A 17 5.99 9.72 -6.08
N THR A 18 6.88 10.60 -5.63
CA THR A 18 8.23 10.20 -5.21
C THR A 18 8.15 9.09 -4.17
N ALA A 19 8.98 8.09 -4.33
CA ALA A 19 9.03 6.97 -3.40
C ALA A 19 9.34 7.45 -1.99
N PRO A 20 8.65 6.91 -0.99
CA PRO A 20 8.93 7.28 0.39
C PRO A 20 10.22 6.64 0.88
N SER A 21 10.71 7.11 2.01
CA SER A 21 11.85 6.48 2.65
C SER A 21 11.44 5.14 3.27
N LEU A 22 12.40 4.26 3.46
CA LEU A 22 12.12 2.99 4.15
C LEU A 22 11.71 3.20 5.61
N ALA A 23 12.13 4.29 6.21
CA ALA A 23 11.77 4.62 7.59
C ALA A 23 10.32 5.07 7.73
N VAL A 24 9.79 5.76 6.72
CA VAL A 24 8.41 6.24 6.71
C VAL A 24 7.80 5.88 5.34
N PRO A 25 7.38 4.64 5.17
CA PRO A 25 6.95 4.14 3.87
C PRO A 25 5.51 4.52 3.50
N ILE A 26 5.13 5.74 3.79
CA ILE A 26 3.77 6.24 3.57
C ILE A 26 3.82 7.55 2.81
N VAL A 27 3.06 7.65 1.74
CA VAL A 27 2.85 8.89 0.99
C VAL A 27 1.36 9.18 0.96
N ASP A 28 0.96 10.30 1.52
CA ASP A 28 -0.42 10.78 1.49
C ASP A 28 -0.46 12.14 0.79
N THR A 29 -0.91 12.14 -0.46
CA THR A 29 -1.05 13.38 -1.22
C THR A 29 -2.41 14.04 -1.01
N THR A 30 -3.27 13.47 -0.17
CA THR A 30 -4.61 13.97 0.10
C THR A 30 -4.71 14.80 1.38
N SER A 31 -3.63 14.84 2.15
CA SER A 31 -3.60 15.52 3.45
C SER A 31 -4.69 15.01 4.41
N THR A 32 -5.00 13.74 4.31
CA THR A 32 -6.01 13.09 5.17
C THR A 32 -5.42 12.68 6.51
N LEU A 33 -4.18 12.20 6.50
CA LEU A 33 -3.48 11.75 7.70
C LEU A 33 -2.67 12.91 8.30
N THR A 34 -2.66 12.99 9.61
CA THR A 34 -1.79 13.95 10.29
C THR A 34 -0.35 13.44 10.29
N SER A 35 0.61 14.33 10.52
CA SER A 35 2.01 13.93 10.65
C SER A 35 2.22 12.91 11.75
N GLU A 36 1.52 13.04 12.86
CA GLU A 36 1.58 12.09 13.96
C GLU A 36 1.05 10.71 13.54
N GLN A 37 -0.08 10.68 12.85
CA GLN A 37 -0.66 9.43 12.34
C GLN A 37 0.29 8.73 11.37
N ILE A 38 0.94 9.48 10.50
CA ILE A 38 1.95 8.92 9.58
C ILE A 38 3.12 8.30 10.36
N GLN A 39 3.60 8.97 11.41
CA GLN A 39 4.68 8.44 12.25
C GLN A 39 4.24 7.18 13.00
N LEU A 40 3.03 7.13 13.49
CA LEU A 40 2.50 5.96 14.17
C LEU A 40 2.34 4.76 13.21
N LEU A 41 1.87 5.03 11.99
CA LEU A 41 1.80 4.00 10.94
C LEU A 41 3.19 3.49 10.56
N ALA A 42 4.14 4.40 10.42
CA ALA A 42 5.52 4.05 10.12
C ALA A 42 6.11 3.15 11.22
N ALA A 43 5.89 3.49 12.48
CA ALA A 43 6.33 2.68 13.60
C ALA A 43 5.71 1.29 13.59
N GLN A 44 4.41 1.19 13.29
CA GLN A 44 3.71 -0.08 13.16
C GLN A 44 4.33 -0.95 12.07
N ILE A 45 4.59 -0.37 10.90
CA ILE A 45 5.20 -1.09 9.78
C ILE A 45 6.61 -1.52 10.11
N GLN A 46 7.40 -0.66 10.72
CA GLN A 46 8.79 -0.96 11.09
C GLN A 46 8.88 -2.07 12.13
N SER A 47 7.95 -2.13 13.08
CA SER A 47 7.96 -3.16 14.11
C SER A 47 7.87 -4.57 13.52
N GLY A 48 7.12 -4.73 12.44
CA GLY A 48 7.02 -6.01 11.75
C GLY A 48 8.19 -6.28 10.81
N ARG A 49 8.77 -5.23 10.25
CA ARG A 49 9.84 -5.35 9.28
C ARG A 49 11.16 -5.84 9.89
N ALA A 50 11.44 -5.43 11.13
CA ALA A 50 12.69 -5.74 11.79
C ALA A 50 12.98 -7.25 11.86
N GLU A 51 11.93 -8.05 11.93
CA GLU A 51 12.04 -9.51 12.05
C GLU A 51 11.81 -10.26 10.75
N LYS A 52 11.36 -9.58 9.71
CA LYS A 52 10.86 -10.21 8.49
C LYS A 52 11.45 -9.54 7.26
N SER A 53 11.73 -10.32 6.27
CA SER A 53 12.26 -9.81 5.00
C SER A 53 11.13 -9.41 4.08
N TYR A 54 10.29 -8.48 4.48
CA TYR A 54 9.24 -7.94 3.62
C TYR A 54 9.17 -6.41 3.74
N GLN A 55 8.55 -5.80 2.77
CA GLN A 55 8.41 -4.36 2.69
C GLN A 55 6.94 -4.00 2.45
N ILE A 56 6.41 -3.05 3.20
CA ILE A 56 5.06 -2.54 3.01
C ILE A 56 5.16 -1.05 2.69
N GLY A 57 4.53 -0.66 1.59
CA GLY A 57 4.36 0.76 1.24
C GLY A 57 2.88 1.11 1.24
N ILE A 58 2.58 2.36 1.55
CA ILE A 58 1.22 2.89 1.54
C ILE A 58 1.18 4.16 0.72
N LEU A 59 0.25 4.21 -0.24
CA LEU A 59 0.03 5.40 -1.05
C LEU A 59 -1.43 5.81 -0.95
N MET A 60 -1.66 7.09 -0.67
CA MET A 60 -2.99 7.67 -0.68
C MET A 60 -3.02 8.83 -1.66
N ILE A 61 -3.89 8.73 -2.67
CA ILE A 61 -4.05 9.73 -3.72
C ILE A 61 -5.53 10.13 -3.84
N PRO A 62 -5.81 11.32 -4.40
CA PRO A 62 -7.19 11.76 -4.51
C PRO A 62 -7.99 11.03 -5.58
N THR A 63 -7.42 10.81 -6.75
CA THR A 63 -8.13 10.22 -7.89
C THR A 63 -7.15 9.55 -8.84
N LEU A 64 -7.64 8.56 -9.59
CA LEU A 64 -6.88 7.90 -10.64
C LEU A 64 -6.91 8.67 -11.97
N GLU A 65 -7.71 9.72 -12.06
CA GLU A 65 -7.87 10.49 -13.30
C GLU A 65 -8.21 9.62 -14.53
N GLY A 66 -8.98 8.57 -14.29
CA GLY A 66 -9.40 7.64 -15.34
C GLY A 66 -8.46 6.47 -15.59
N GLU A 67 -7.32 6.38 -14.90
CA GLU A 67 -6.46 5.23 -15.05
C GLU A 67 -7.01 3.98 -14.37
N VAL A 68 -6.58 2.82 -14.85
CA VAL A 68 -6.96 1.53 -14.28
C VAL A 68 -6.17 1.30 -12.99
N LEU A 69 -6.87 1.01 -11.92
CA LEU A 69 -6.27 0.86 -10.58
C LEU A 69 -5.17 -0.21 -10.57
N GLU A 70 -5.41 -1.36 -11.19
CA GLU A 70 -4.45 -2.46 -11.24
C GLU A 70 -3.15 -2.05 -11.94
N GLU A 71 -3.28 -1.36 -13.06
CA GLU A 71 -2.11 -0.91 -13.83
C GLU A 71 -1.33 0.16 -13.09
N TYR A 72 -2.05 1.10 -12.49
CA TYR A 72 -1.42 2.17 -11.73
C TYR A 72 -0.71 1.64 -10.49
N SER A 73 -1.35 0.73 -9.74
CA SER A 73 -0.73 0.15 -8.54
C SER A 73 0.53 -0.64 -8.87
N LEU A 74 0.53 -1.35 -9.99
CA LEU A 74 1.71 -2.09 -10.44
C LEU A 74 2.84 -1.13 -10.85
N LYS A 75 2.50 -0.04 -11.51
CA LYS A 75 3.45 1.01 -11.88
C LYS A 75 4.09 1.62 -10.63
N VAL A 76 3.29 1.97 -9.63
CA VAL A 76 3.78 2.51 -8.36
C VAL A 76 4.71 1.52 -7.67
N ALA A 77 4.30 0.26 -7.58
CA ALA A 77 5.12 -0.76 -6.92
C ALA A 77 6.48 -0.92 -7.59
N ARG A 78 6.52 -0.87 -8.91
CA ARG A 78 7.77 -0.94 -9.67
C ARG A 78 8.65 0.29 -9.48
N GLU A 79 8.07 1.48 -9.60
CA GLU A 79 8.83 2.71 -9.46
C GLU A 79 9.35 2.93 -8.05
N TRP A 80 8.61 2.48 -7.06
CA TRP A 80 9.04 2.54 -5.67
C TRP A 80 10.00 1.43 -5.28
N GLY A 81 10.17 0.42 -6.13
CA GLY A 81 11.02 -0.72 -5.85
C GLY A 81 10.54 -1.54 -4.67
N ILE A 82 9.23 -1.64 -4.49
CA ILE A 82 8.66 -2.37 -3.35
C ILE A 82 8.93 -3.86 -3.51
N GLY A 83 9.62 -4.43 -2.51
CA GLY A 83 10.00 -5.83 -2.52
C GLY A 83 11.24 -6.16 -3.33
N ASP A 84 11.70 -5.21 -4.10
CA ASP A 84 12.91 -5.25 -4.88
C ASP A 84 13.22 -6.65 -5.47
N SER A 85 14.42 -7.18 -5.31
CA SER A 85 14.85 -8.45 -5.92
C SER A 85 14.20 -9.69 -5.29
N THR A 86 13.60 -9.58 -4.11
CA THR A 86 12.99 -10.72 -3.42
C THR A 86 11.51 -10.87 -3.74
N ASN A 87 10.89 -9.88 -4.32
CA ASN A 87 9.45 -9.81 -4.57
C ASN A 87 8.61 -9.94 -3.29
N ASN A 88 9.19 -9.60 -2.15
CA ASN A 88 8.53 -9.67 -0.84
C ASN A 88 7.97 -8.30 -0.44
N GLY A 89 7.21 -7.69 -1.31
CA GLY A 89 6.63 -6.39 -1.09
C GLY A 89 5.13 -6.38 -1.17
N VAL A 90 4.51 -5.45 -0.44
CA VAL A 90 3.07 -5.19 -0.46
C VAL A 90 2.86 -3.69 -0.57
N LEU A 91 2.00 -3.28 -1.49
CA LEU A 91 1.59 -1.89 -1.62
C LEU A 91 0.10 -1.78 -1.33
N LEU A 92 -0.26 -1.00 -0.32
CA LEU A 92 -1.64 -0.61 -0.10
C LEU A 92 -1.83 0.76 -0.78
N ILE A 93 -2.70 0.80 -1.78
CA ILE A 93 -3.02 2.04 -2.47
C ILE A 93 -4.48 2.41 -2.19
N VAL A 94 -4.71 3.64 -1.78
CA VAL A 94 -6.03 4.18 -1.48
C VAL A 94 -6.30 5.36 -2.39
N VAL A 95 -7.38 5.29 -3.15
CA VAL A 95 -7.82 6.38 -4.04
C VAL A 95 -9.07 6.99 -3.42
N LYS A 96 -8.86 8.05 -2.68
CA LYS A 96 -9.87 8.57 -1.75
C LYS A 96 -11.17 9.00 -2.42
N ASN A 97 -11.08 9.85 -3.43
CA ASN A 97 -12.27 10.40 -4.07
C ASN A 97 -13.00 9.38 -4.94
N ASP A 98 -12.25 8.46 -5.54
CA ASP A 98 -12.82 7.40 -6.37
C ASP A 98 -13.37 6.24 -5.51
N ARG A 99 -13.08 6.25 -4.22
CA ARG A 99 -13.51 5.25 -3.24
C ARG A 99 -13.10 3.84 -3.60
N VAL A 100 -11.92 3.70 -4.16
CA VAL A 100 -11.34 2.39 -4.49
C VAL A 100 -10.00 2.25 -3.78
N LEU A 101 -9.64 1.01 -3.52
CA LEU A 101 -8.36 0.69 -2.92
C LEU A 101 -7.93 -0.70 -3.36
N ARG A 102 -6.63 -0.94 -3.30
CA ARG A 102 -6.05 -2.20 -3.71
C ARG A 102 -4.85 -2.55 -2.85
N ILE A 103 -4.66 -3.83 -2.64
CA ILE A 103 -3.44 -4.37 -2.06
C ILE A 103 -2.71 -5.09 -3.18
N GLU A 104 -1.58 -4.53 -3.59
CA GLU A 104 -0.71 -5.13 -4.59
C GLU A 104 0.33 -5.98 -3.87
N VAL A 105 0.43 -7.25 -4.23
CA VAL A 105 1.26 -8.23 -3.51
C VAL A 105 2.36 -8.74 -4.41
N GLY A 106 3.59 -8.69 -3.94
CA GLY A 106 4.72 -9.26 -4.65
C GLY A 106 4.65 -10.79 -4.69
N ARG A 107 5.23 -11.37 -5.74
CA ARG A 107 5.15 -12.82 -5.97
C ARG A 107 5.63 -13.66 -4.79
N GLY A 108 6.63 -13.19 -4.07
CA GLY A 108 7.16 -13.91 -2.92
C GLY A 108 6.19 -14.04 -1.76
N LEU A 109 5.12 -13.23 -1.72
CA LEU A 109 4.15 -13.23 -0.64
C LEU A 109 2.76 -13.72 -1.05
N GLU A 110 2.56 -14.06 -2.32
CA GLU A 110 1.25 -14.49 -2.82
C GLU A 110 0.72 -15.76 -2.14
N GLY A 111 1.61 -16.60 -1.63
CA GLY A 111 1.21 -17.81 -0.92
C GLY A 111 0.59 -17.53 0.45
N ASP A 112 1.01 -16.46 1.10
CA ASP A 112 0.50 -16.08 2.42
C ASP A 112 -0.54 -15.00 2.35
N LEU A 113 -0.34 -14.03 1.51
CA LEU A 113 -1.31 -12.98 1.24
C LEU A 113 -1.94 -13.22 -0.13
N THR A 114 -2.83 -14.19 -0.18
CA THR A 114 -3.54 -14.55 -1.42
C THR A 114 -4.52 -13.47 -1.82
N ASP A 115 -4.96 -13.48 -3.09
CA ASP A 115 -5.98 -12.55 -3.57
C ASP A 115 -7.23 -12.56 -2.70
N THR A 116 -7.65 -13.74 -2.27
CA THR A 116 -8.83 -13.90 -1.41
C THR A 116 -8.61 -13.21 -0.06
N ARG A 117 -7.44 -13.39 0.53
CA ARG A 117 -7.09 -12.74 1.80
C ARG A 117 -7.00 -11.23 1.65
N ALA A 118 -6.36 -10.76 0.58
CA ALA A 118 -6.25 -9.34 0.29
C ALA A 118 -7.64 -8.70 0.14
N LYS A 119 -8.52 -9.33 -0.62
CA LYS A 119 -9.91 -8.88 -0.75
C LYS A 119 -10.65 -8.86 0.58
N LYS A 120 -10.44 -9.87 1.40
CA LYS A 120 -11.08 -9.95 2.72
C LYS A 120 -10.60 -8.82 3.64
N ILE A 121 -9.32 -8.51 3.63
CA ILE A 121 -8.78 -7.37 4.38
C ILE A 121 -9.45 -6.07 3.92
N ILE A 122 -9.56 -5.86 2.61
CA ILE A 122 -10.22 -4.68 2.06
C ILE A 122 -11.68 -4.61 2.50
N THR A 123 -12.44 -5.67 2.33
CA THR A 123 -13.89 -5.63 2.54
C THR A 123 -14.29 -5.70 4.00
N SER A 124 -13.55 -6.43 4.81
CA SER A 124 -13.93 -6.70 6.21
C SER A 124 -13.18 -5.85 7.23
N VAL A 125 -12.01 -5.32 6.88
CA VAL A 125 -11.17 -4.57 7.80
C VAL A 125 -11.12 -3.09 7.43
N ILE A 126 -10.77 -2.77 6.20
CA ILE A 126 -10.51 -1.39 5.78
C ILE A 126 -11.79 -0.63 5.46
N ARG A 127 -12.61 -1.15 4.57
CA ARG A 127 -13.82 -0.46 4.10
C ARG A 127 -14.80 -0.05 5.19
N PRO A 128 -15.09 -0.88 6.19
CA PRO A 128 -16.01 -0.46 7.25
C PRO A 128 -15.54 0.79 7.99
N LYS A 129 -14.24 0.89 8.23
CA LYS A 129 -13.66 2.06 8.87
C LYS A 129 -13.67 3.28 7.96
N PHE A 130 -13.39 3.10 6.67
CA PHE A 130 -13.49 4.20 5.70
C PHE A 130 -14.91 4.72 5.57
N LYS A 131 -15.91 3.84 5.61
CA LYS A 131 -17.32 4.26 5.60
C LYS A 131 -17.68 5.09 6.83
N ALA A 132 -17.02 4.84 7.95
CA ALA A 132 -17.17 5.64 9.16
C ALA A 132 -16.25 6.88 9.16
N ASN A 133 -15.62 7.19 8.03
CA ASN A 133 -14.69 8.30 7.86
C ASN A 133 -13.42 8.17 8.72
N ASP A 134 -13.10 6.96 9.16
CA ASP A 134 -11.91 6.65 9.93
C ASP A 134 -10.81 6.11 9.01
N TYR A 135 -10.17 7.00 8.26
CA TYR A 135 -9.12 6.62 7.31
C TYR A 135 -7.88 6.09 8.03
N TYR A 136 -7.45 6.77 9.07
CA TYR A 136 -6.30 6.32 9.84
C TYR A 136 -6.52 4.92 10.43
N GLY A 137 -7.64 4.71 11.10
CA GLY A 137 -7.98 3.41 11.68
C GLY A 137 -8.07 2.30 10.64
N GLY A 138 -8.63 2.61 9.46
CA GLY A 138 -8.72 1.65 8.36
C GLY A 138 -7.36 1.25 7.83
N ILE A 139 -6.48 2.22 7.60
CA ILE A 139 -5.12 1.97 7.10
C ILE A 139 -4.29 1.23 8.15
N LEU A 140 -4.37 1.65 9.41
CA LEU A 140 -3.65 1.00 10.50
C LEU A 140 -4.07 -0.46 10.66
N SER A 141 -5.37 -0.73 10.68
CA SER A 141 -5.90 -2.09 10.81
C SER A 141 -5.57 -2.93 9.57
N GLY A 142 -5.61 -2.30 8.39
CA GLY A 142 -5.22 -2.95 7.14
C GLY A 142 -3.76 -3.35 7.14
N ALA A 143 -2.87 -2.45 7.53
CA ALA A 143 -1.45 -2.72 7.63
C ALA A 143 -1.17 -3.85 8.64
N SER A 144 -1.82 -3.82 9.79
CA SER A 144 -1.70 -4.87 10.81
C SER A 144 -2.16 -6.23 10.28
N SER A 145 -3.26 -6.25 9.53
CA SER A 145 -3.78 -7.50 8.93
C SER A 145 -2.84 -8.03 7.84
N ILE A 146 -2.27 -7.14 7.03
CA ILE A 146 -1.26 -7.52 6.04
C ILE A 146 -0.05 -8.12 6.74
N GLN A 147 0.46 -7.46 7.77
CA GLN A 147 1.61 -7.94 8.55
C GLN A 147 1.33 -9.31 9.16
N ALA A 148 0.16 -9.51 9.73
CA ALA A 148 -0.23 -10.80 10.30
C ALA A 148 -0.26 -11.92 9.25
N ALA A 149 -0.71 -11.61 8.04
CA ALA A 149 -0.75 -12.58 6.96
C ALA A 149 0.66 -12.99 6.51
N VAL A 150 1.54 -12.01 6.26
CA VAL A 150 2.90 -12.29 5.77
C VAL A 150 3.83 -12.80 6.87
N ALA A 151 3.52 -12.53 8.12
CA ALA A 151 4.30 -13.02 9.26
C ALA A 151 4.29 -14.56 9.36
N LYS A 152 3.23 -15.18 8.87
CA LYS A 152 3.14 -16.65 8.92
C LYS A 152 4.23 -17.32 8.10
N GLN A 153 4.62 -16.73 6.99
CA GLN A 153 5.67 -17.28 6.16
C GLN A 153 7.03 -17.21 6.84
N ALA A 154 7.25 -16.19 7.61
CA ALA A 154 8.52 -15.99 8.25
C ALA A 154 8.62 -16.68 9.59
N ALA A 155 7.59 -17.34 10.01
CA ALA A 155 7.55 -18.01 11.27
C ALA A 155 7.81 -19.48 11.08
N PRO A 156 9.01 -19.91 11.03
CA PRO A 156 9.37 -21.24 10.76
C PRO A 156 8.99 -22.04 11.90
N ALA A 157 8.22 -22.55 11.86
CA ALA A 157 7.94 -23.59 12.60
C ALA A 157 8.41 -23.65 13.88
N LEU A 158 8.67 -23.16 14.45
CA LEU A 158 9.12 -23.36 15.52
C LEU A 158 8.44 -24.07 16.30
N THR A 159 7.90 -24.40 16.27
CA THR A 159 7.24 -24.98 16.92
C THR A 159 7.42 -26.01 17.39
N THR A 160 7.46 -26.46 17.34
CA THR A 160 7.60 -27.51 17.64
C THR A 160 7.54 -27.84 18.69
N ALA A 161 7.53 -27.68 19.18
CA ALA A 161 7.56 -28.17 20.07
C ALA A 161 7.27 -28.79 20.69
N SER A 162 7.14 -29.03 21.00
CA SER A 162 6.93 -29.64 21.69
C SER A 162 6.72 -30.44 22.21
N SER A 163 6.61 -30.73 22.46
CA SER A 163 6.42 -31.59 23.08
C SER A 163 6.27 -31.79 24.01
#